data_3239f1183cc0159c6b6ac4020f4fb368
#
_entry.id   3239f1183cc0159c6b6ac4020f4fb368
#
_cell.length_a   1.000
_cell.length_b   1.000
_cell.length_c   1.000
_cell.angle_alpha   90.00
_cell.angle_beta   90.00
_cell.angle_gamma   90.00
#
_symmetry.space_group_name_H-M   'P 1'
#
loop_
_entity.id
_entity.type
_entity.pdbx_description
1 polymer ?
#
loop_
_entity_poly.entity_id
_entity_poly.type
_entity_poly.pdbx_seq_one_letter_code
_entity_poly.pdbx_strand_id
1 'polypeptide(L)'
;MRRIKANRWVVLAVLFLFSLLHQADRLLIGPLTTSIMNAFNINEAQMGAALSGALLVGGVLFPVWGYLFDRYSRPRLIALAAAIWGATTWFSAISPSYGWFVTTRASTGVDDASYPGVYSLLADYFLPRIRGRIYALLKLAIPLGYILGATLATILGTRLGWRNVFRFTGASGLILAILILIFVRDVPRGATEPGFKDLIEIKGARFSWTTARGLLKRKTLVALYAQGFFAVFPINVVTFWLFRYLEVERGYEGGFLLGIMAITVLSLGAGLQVGGALGDWLFQKNLRGGRLLAGAGTIIGVVLLIMALFTSRENALMFSILVAVGAFFAAFVSPNVGATISDISLPEVRSTSLAIQSLIETTGTALAPLVARLLAARSDLRTAFIIIIVCATVLWLPCYGIALANVSSDVEQTRAELLSRKDHY
;
A
#
# COMPACT_ATOMS: atom_id res chain seq x y z
N MET A 1 -27.03 27.29 -5.24
CA MET A 1 -27.02 26.01 -4.56
C MET A 1 -25.91 25.98 -3.54
N ARG A 2 -26.21 25.91 -2.24
CA ARG A 2 -25.21 25.74 -1.18
C ARG A 2 -24.49 24.39 -1.42
N ARG A 3 -23.21 24.43 -1.83
CA ARG A 3 -22.36 23.21 -1.87
C ARG A 3 -22.25 22.68 -0.45
N ILE A 4 -22.94 21.60 -0.14
CA ILE A 4 -22.76 20.86 1.11
C ILE A 4 -21.29 20.48 1.15
N LYS A 5 -20.53 21.12 2.04
CA LYS A 5 -19.12 20.76 2.28
C LYS A 5 -19.12 19.32 2.80
N ALA A 6 -18.63 18.37 2.00
CA ALA A 6 -18.45 17.01 2.46
C ALA A 6 -17.55 17.04 3.70
N ASN A 7 -17.98 16.40 4.77
CA ASN A 7 -17.17 16.29 5.97
C ASN A 7 -15.96 15.43 5.66
N ARG A 8 -14.75 16.00 5.74
CA ARG A 8 -13.48 15.31 5.42
C ARG A 8 -13.29 14.01 6.21
N TRP A 9 -13.81 13.94 7.43
CA TRP A 9 -13.71 12.75 8.26
C TRP A 9 -14.65 11.63 7.80
N VAL A 10 -15.83 11.99 7.27
CA VAL A 10 -16.75 11.03 6.64
C VAL A 10 -16.12 10.46 5.36
N VAL A 11 -15.51 11.32 4.54
CA VAL A 11 -14.79 10.89 3.35
C VAL A 11 -13.66 9.92 3.72
N LEU A 12 -12.86 10.26 4.74
CA LEU A 12 -11.80 9.38 5.23
C LEU A 12 -12.35 8.04 5.72
N ALA A 13 -13.44 8.06 6.49
CA ALA A 13 -14.06 6.83 7.02
C ALA A 13 -14.57 5.92 5.89
N VAL A 14 -15.23 6.48 4.88
CA VAL A 14 -15.72 5.71 3.72
C VAL A 14 -14.56 5.13 2.91
N LEU A 15 -13.51 5.91 2.66
CA LEU A 15 -12.32 5.44 1.92
C LEU A 15 -11.49 4.45 2.73
N PHE A 16 -11.44 4.60 4.05
CA PHE A 16 -10.82 3.61 4.94
C PHE A 16 -11.60 2.30 4.92
N LEU A 17 -12.93 2.35 5.01
CA LEU A 17 -13.80 1.18 4.95
C LEU A 17 -13.68 0.47 3.60
N PHE A 18 -13.62 1.23 2.49
CA PHE A 18 -13.33 0.69 1.17
C PHE A 18 -11.99 -0.06 1.16
N SER A 19 -10.92 0.59 1.65
CA SER A 19 -9.60 -0.03 1.70
C SER A 19 -9.56 -1.27 2.60
N LEU A 20 -10.22 -1.22 3.75
CA LEU A 20 -10.28 -2.32 4.71
C LEU A 20 -10.98 -3.56 4.13
N LEU A 21 -12.19 -3.39 3.58
CA LEU A 21 -12.97 -4.49 3.03
C LEU A 21 -12.35 -5.04 1.75
N HIS A 22 -11.77 -4.19 0.92
CA HIS A 22 -11.02 -4.60 -0.27
C HIS A 22 -9.79 -5.46 0.10
N GLN A 23 -9.00 -5.04 1.11
CA GLN A 23 -7.87 -5.84 1.59
C GLN A 23 -8.32 -7.14 2.27
N ALA A 24 -9.46 -7.13 2.97
CA ALA A 24 -10.04 -8.34 3.53
C ALA A 24 -10.41 -9.35 2.43
N ASP A 25 -11.09 -8.91 1.35
CA ASP A 25 -11.44 -9.76 0.21
C ASP A 25 -10.21 -10.36 -0.48
N ARG A 26 -9.17 -9.55 -0.66
CA ARG A 26 -7.92 -10.00 -1.28
C ARG A 26 -7.25 -11.12 -0.48
N LEU A 27 -7.28 -11.04 0.84
CA LEU A 27 -6.53 -11.92 1.74
C LEU A 27 -7.35 -13.12 2.24
N LEU A 28 -8.69 -13.12 2.10
CA LEU A 28 -9.53 -14.25 2.49
C LEU A 28 -9.33 -15.51 1.63
N ILE A 29 -8.73 -15.36 0.46
CA ILE A 29 -8.42 -16.50 -0.43
C ILE A 29 -7.48 -17.52 0.25
N GLY A 30 -6.51 -17.08 1.05
CA GLY A 30 -5.56 -17.96 1.72
C GLY A 30 -6.26 -19.08 2.52
N PRO A 31 -7.09 -18.77 3.52
CA PRO A 31 -7.83 -19.79 4.27
C PRO A 31 -8.84 -20.60 3.44
N LEU A 32 -9.30 -20.07 2.31
CA LEU A 32 -10.26 -20.75 1.42
C LEU A 32 -9.60 -21.60 0.33
N THR A 33 -8.28 -21.56 0.21
CA THR A 33 -7.49 -22.24 -0.86
C THR A 33 -7.87 -23.70 -1.01
N THR A 34 -7.85 -24.49 0.05
CA THR A 34 -8.17 -25.93 0.02
C THR A 34 -9.59 -26.18 -0.47
N SER A 35 -10.57 -25.41 -0.01
CA SER A 35 -11.97 -25.54 -0.43
C SER A 35 -12.16 -25.20 -1.91
N ILE A 36 -11.44 -24.22 -2.42
CA ILE A 36 -11.47 -23.82 -3.84
C ILE A 36 -10.79 -24.88 -4.70
N MET A 37 -9.60 -25.36 -4.28
CA MET A 37 -8.88 -26.42 -5.00
C MET A 37 -9.70 -27.69 -5.13
N ASN A 38 -10.36 -28.11 -4.05
CA ASN A 38 -11.24 -29.28 -4.07
C ASN A 38 -12.47 -29.06 -4.97
N ALA A 39 -13.05 -27.86 -4.98
CA ALA A 39 -14.24 -27.56 -5.79
C ALA A 39 -13.98 -27.58 -7.29
N PHE A 40 -12.77 -27.26 -7.74
CA PHE A 40 -12.37 -27.25 -9.14
C PHE A 40 -11.44 -28.42 -9.54
N ASN A 41 -11.05 -29.25 -8.57
CA ASN A 41 -10.09 -30.34 -8.76
C ASN A 41 -8.77 -29.84 -9.38
N ILE A 42 -8.17 -28.79 -8.77
CA ILE A 42 -6.95 -28.13 -9.23
C ILE A 42 -5.80 -28.33 -8.23
N ASN A 43 -4.58 -28.20 -8.74
CA ASN A 43 -3.37 -28.27 -7.93
C ASN A 43 -2.91 -26.89 -7.41
N GLU A 44 -1.89 -26.90 -6.54
CA GLU A 44 -1.32 -25.67 -5.96
C GLU A 44 -0.75 -24.71 -7.01
N ALA A 45 -0.17 -25.21 -8.09
CA ALA A 45 0.38 -24.37 -9.16
C ALA A 45 -0.73 -23.61 -9.89
N GLN A 46 -1.84 -24.27 -10.15
CA GLN A 46 -3.03 -23.65 -10.74
C GLN A 46 -3.64 -22.62 -9.79
N MET A 47 -3.74 -22.92 -8.50
CA MET A 47 -4.20 -21.94 -7.52
C MET A 47 -3.28 -20.72 -7.43
N GLY A 48 -1.96 -20.94 -7.47
CA GLY A 48 -0.96 -19.89 -7.54
C GLY A 48 -1.13 -18.99 -8.79
N ALA A 49 -1.44 -19.58 -9.94
CA ALA A 49 -1.71 -18.82 -11.17
C ALA A 49 -2.93 -17.89 -11.03
N ALA A 50 -4.00 -18.34 -10.36
CA ALA A 50 -5.18 -17.51 -10.09
C ALA A 50 -4.83 -16.29 -9.21
N LEU A 51 -3.96 -16.46 -8.21
CA LEU A 51 -3.50 -15.39 -7.33
C LEU A 51 -2.56 -14.41 -8.04
N SER A 52 -1.63 -14.91 -8.84
CA SER A 52 -0.65 -14.10 -9.58
C SER A 52 -1.29 -13.26 -10.67
N GLY A 53 -2.40 -13.72 -11.25
CA GLY A 53 -3.10 -13.01 -12.33
C GLY A 53 -3.55 -11.61 -11.92
N ALA A 54 -4.08 -11.44 -10.72
CA ALA A 54 -4.51 -10.14 -10.21
C ALA A 54 -3.32 -9.16 -10.04
N LEU A 55 -2.18 -9.65 -9.55
CA LEU A 55 -0.97 -8.84 -9.39
C LEU A 55 -0.42 -8.34 -10.74
N LEU A 56 -0.44 -9.19 -11.76
CA LEU A 56 0.02 -8.83 -13.11
C LEU A 56 -0.89 -7.79 -13.76
N VAL A 57 -2.20 -8.01 -13.70
CA VAL A 57 -3.20 -7.06 -14.24
C VAL A 57 -3.10 -5.71 -13.52
N GLY A 58 -3.06 -5.72 -12.18
CA GLY A 58 -2.91 -4.51 -11.38
C GLY A 58 -1.62 -3.76 -11.71
N GLY A 59 -0.49 -4.48 -11.82
CA GLY A 59 0.81 -3.90 -12.18
C GLY A 59 0.76 -3.10 -13.47
N VAL A 60 0.19 -3.68 -14.53
CA VAL A 60 0.07 -3.02 -15.84
C VAL A 60 -0.86 -1.81 -15.81
N LEU A 61 -1.89 -1.84 -14.94
CA LEU A 61 -2.94 -0.82 -14.92
C LEU A 61 -2.63 0.39 -14.02
N PHE A 62 -1.62 0.35 -13.15
CA PHE A 62 -1.26 1.51 -12.34
C PHE A 62 -1.08 2.82 -13.14
N PRO A 63 -0.30 2.86 -14.24
CA PRO A 63 -0.16 4.08 -15.03
C PRO A 63 -1.48 4.56 -15.65
N VAL A 64 -2.34 3.62 -16.06
CA VAL A 64 -3.66 3.94 -16.62
C VAL A 64 -4.54 4.61 -15.58
N TRP A 65 -4.65 4.04 -14.39
CA TRP A 65 -5.42 4.62 -13.30
C TRP A 65 -4.84 5.97 -12.84
N GLY A 66 -3.51 6.09 -12.75
CA GLY A 66 -2.86 7.36 -12.42
C GLY A 66 -3.28 8.47 -13.38
N TYR A 67 -3.21 8.21 -14.69
CA TYR A 67 -3.68 9.14 -15.71
C TYR A 67 -5.17 9.46 -15.61
N LEU A 68 -6.02 8.44 -15.41
CA LEU A 68 -7.46 8.64 -15.30
C LEU A 68 -7.80 9.53 -14.09
N PHE A 69 -7.18 9.28 -12.92
CA PHE A 69 -7.40 10.06 -11.71
C PHE A 69 -6.93 11.50 -11.82
N ASP A 70 -5.89 11.76 -12.58
CA ASP A 70 -5.39 13.12 -12.80
C ASP A 70 -6.27 13.90 -13.81
N ARG A 71 -7.03 13.19 -14.66
CA ARG A 71 -7.85 13.81 -15.71
C ARG A 71 -9.34 13.93 -15.37
N TYR A 72 -9.88 12.91 -14.68
CA TYR A 72 -11.32 12.79 -14.43
C TYR A 72 -11.67 12.94 -12.95
N SER A 73 -12.97 12.86 -12.63
CA SER A 73 -13.49 12.93 -11.26
C SER A 73 -13.04 11.71 -10.45
N ARG A 74 -12.25 11.95 -9.41
CA ARG A 74 -11.69 10.90 -8.55
C ARG A 74 -12.74 10.08 -7.80
N PRO A 75 -13.78 10.67 -7.18
CA PRO A 75 -14.82 9.88 -6.52
C PRO A 75 -15.55 8.92 -7.45
N ARG A 76 -15.82 9.35 -8.70
CA ARG A 76 -16.48 8.47 -9.68
C ARG A 76 -15.59 7.30 -10.08
N LEU A 77 -14.30 7.54 -10.25
CA LEU A 77 -13.34 6.50 -10.57
C LEU A 77 -13.12 5.53 -9.41
N ILE A 78 -13.08 6.02 -8.15
CA ILE A 78 -12.98 5.16 -6.96
C ILE A 78 -14.26 4.31 -6.81
N ALA A 79 -15.43 4.91 -7.06
CA ALA A 79 -16.69 4.16 -7.07
C ALA A 79 -16.74 3.10 -8.18
N LEU A 80 -16.21 3.42 -9.37
CA LEU A 80 -16.05 2.45 -10.46
C LEU A 80 -15.12 1.30 -10.05
N ALA A 81 -13.99 1.59 -9.42
CA ALA A 81 -13.09 0.58 -8.89
C ALA A 81 -13.79 -0.32 -7.87
N ALA A 82 -14.52 0.26 -6.91
CA ALA A 82 -15.30 -0.50 -5.93
C ALA A 82 -16.39 -1.37 -6.60
N ALA A 83 -17.03 -0.88 -7.65
CA ALA A 83 -18.02 -1.63 -8.42
C ALA A 83 -17.36 -2.79 -9.21
N ILE A 84 -16.20 -2.56 -9.83
CA ILE A 84 -15.41 -3.60 -10.52
C ILE A 84 -15.02 -4.68 -9.52
N TRP A 85 -14.44 -4.32 -8.37
CA TRP A 85 -14.12 -5.26 -7.31
C TRP A 85 -15.34 -6.07 -6.88
N GLY A 86 -16.45 -5.41 -6.53
CA GLY A 86 -17.67 -6.08 -6.09
C GLY A 86 -18.21 -7.05 -7.13
N ALA A 87 -18.27 -6.63 -8.40
CA ALA A 87 -18.77 -7.44 -9.50
C ALA A 87 -17.84 -8.64 -9.79
N THR A 88 -16.53 -8.44 -9.91
CA THR A 88 -15.58 -9.52 -10.21
C THR A 88 -15.50 -10.55 -9.08
N THR A 89 -15.58 -10.10 -7.82
CA THR A 89 -15.68 -11.00 -6.66
C THR A 89 -16.99 -11.78 -6.68
N TRP A 90 -18.11 -11.14 -7.02
CA TRP A 90 -19.39 -11.85 -7.15
C TRP A 90 -19.38 -12.85 -8.30
N PHE A 91 -18.82 -12.50 -9.46
CA PHE A 91 -18.63 -13.45 -10.56
C PHE A 91 -17.71 -14.62 -10.19
N SER A 92 -16.72 -14.42 -9.33
CA SER A 92 -15.90 -15.50 -8.78
C SER A 92 -16.74 -16.46 -7.92
N ALA A 93 -17.73 -15.96 -7.17
CA ALA A 93 -18.63 -16.77 -6.36
C ALA A 93 -19.52 -17.73 -7.17
N ILE A 94 -19.93 -17.32 -8.37
CA ILE A 94 -20.80 -18.12 -9.26
C ILE A 94 -20.02 -18.86 -10.34
N SER A 95 -18.69 -18.88 -10.29
CA SER A 95 -17.83 -19.51 -11.28
C SER A 95 -18.16 -20.99 -11.49
N PRO A 96 -18.51 -21.41 -12.73
CA PRO A 96 -18.82 -22.80 -13.05
C PRO A 96 -17.56 -23.63 -13.31
N SER A 97 -16.43 -23.00 -13.65
CA SER A 97 -15.18 -23.66 -14.01
C SER A 97 -13.97 -22.91 -13.47
N TYR A 98 -12.83 -23.62 -13.41
CA TYR A 98 -11.55 -23.01 -13.01
C TYR A 98 -11.15 -21.85 -13.95
N GLY A 99 -11.29 -21.99 -15.26
CA GLY A 99 -10.97 -20.92 -16.21
C GLY A 99 -11.78 -19.66 -15.96
N TRP A 100 -13.06 -19.77 -15.66
CA TRP A 100 -13.90 -18.65 -15.24
C TRP A 100 -13.40 -18.02 -13.94
N PHE A 101 -13.10 -18.87 -12.94
CA PHE A 101 -12.58 -18.41 -11.64
C PHE A 101 -11.28 -17.64 -11.80
N VAL A 102 -10.31 -18.16 -12.57
CA VAL A 102 -9.02 -17.47 -12.84
C VAL A 102 -9.26 -16.11 -13.51
N THR A 103 -10.11 -16.07 -14.54
CA THR A 103 -10.38 -14.82 -15.26
C THR A 103 -11.00 -13.77 -14.34
N THR A 104 -11.99 -14.14 -13.53
CA THR A 104 -12.64 -13.21 -12.61
C THR A 104 -11.71 -12.78 -11.49
N ARG A 105 -10.84 -13.66 -10.98
CA ARG A 105 -9.82 -13.29 -9.98
C ARG A 105 -8.71 -12.41 -10.57
N ALA A 106 -8.25 -12.69 -11.78
CA ALA A 106 -7.31 -11.82 -12.47
C ALA A 106 -7.89 -10.41 -12.69
N SER A 107 -9.19 -10.34 -13.02
CA SER A 107 -9.91 -9.07 -13.22
C SER A 107 -10.00 -8.20 -11.96
N THR A 108 -9.87 -8.76 -10.74
CA THR A 108 -9.77 -7.94 -9.52
C THR A 108 -8.49 -7.10 -9.47
N GLY A 109 -7.45 -7.44 -10.24
CA GLY A 109 -6.27 -6.59 -10.40
C GLY A 109 -6.58 -5.23 -11.05
N VAL A 110 -7.73 -5.10 -11.74
CA VAL A 110 -8.14 -3.82 -12.34
C VAL A 110 -8.38 -2.77 -11.27
N ASP A 111 -9.04 -3.10 -10.19
CA ASP A 111 -9.36 -2.18 -9.09
C ASP A 111 -8.19 -2.00 -8.11
N ASP A 112 -7.33 -3.01 -7.95
CA ASP A 112 -6.12 -2.94 -7.13
C ASP A 112 -5.24 -1.72 -7.50
N ALA A 113 -5.18 -1.35 -8.77
CA ALA A 113 -4.41 -0.22 -9.26
C ALA A 113 -5.04 1.16 -8.95
N SER A 114 -6.21 1.23 -8.31
CA SER A 114 -6.94 2.48 -8.02
C SER A 114 -6.42 3.26 -6.79
N TYR A 115 -5.63 2.66 -5.92
CA TYR A 115 -5.16 3.28 -4.67
C TYR A 115 -4.44 4.64 -4.83
N PRO A 116 -3.62 4.89 -5.87
CA PRO A 116 -3.00 6.20 -6.09
C PRO A 116 -4.02 7.36 -6.13
N GLY A 117 -5.21 7.12 -6.69
CA GLY A 117 -6.29 8.09 -6.71
C GLY A 117 -6.90 8.36 -5.34
N VAL A 118 -7.00 7.33 -4.49
CA VAL A 118 -7.46 7.49 -3.09
C VAL A 118 -6.51 8.38 -2.31
N TYR A 119 -5.20 8.13 -2.38
CA TYR A 119 -4.19 8.97 -1.72
C TYR A 119 -4.18 10.39 -2.26
N SER A 120 -4.26 10.56 -3.58
CA SER A 120 -4.32 11.87 -4.23
C SER A 120 -5.56 12.67 -3.80
N LEU A 121 -6.73 12.04 -3.72
CA LEU A 121 -7.95 12.68 -3.24
C LEU A 121 -7.81 13.11 -1.78
N LEU A 122 -7.30 12.25 -0.90
CA LEU A 122 -7.09 12.58 0.51
C LEU A 122 -6.06 13.70 0.69
N ALA A 123 -5.04 13.81 -0.17
CA ALA A 123 -4.11 14.92 -0.14
C ALA A 123 -4.79 16.28 -0.34
N ASP A 124 -5.90 16.34 -1.08
CA ASP A 124 -6.65 17.56 -1.32
C ASP A 124 -7.76 17.83 -0.27
N TYR A 125 -8.08 16.83 0.57
CA TYR A 125 -8.97 17.00 1.73
C TYR A 125 -8.23 17.38 3.01
N PHE A 126 -6.97 16.98 3.14
CA PHE A 126 -6.18 17.15 4.37
C PHE A 126 -4.93 17.98 4.13
N LEU A 127 -4.68 18.92 5.04
CA LEU A 127 -3.52 19.82 4.98
C LEU A 127 -2.21 19.01 4.95
N PRO A 128 -1.17 19.50 4.27
CA PRO A 128 0.13 18.82 4.20
C PRO A 128 0.69 18.39 5.56
N ARG A 129 0.50 19.21 6.61
CA ARG A 129 1.01 18.96 7.97
C ARG A 129 0.45 17.71 8.67
N ILE A 130 -0.60 17.06 8.14
CA ILE A 130 -1.22 15.86 8.72
C ILE A 130 -1.32 14.71 7.70
N ARG A 131 -0.80 14.87 6.48
CA ARG A 131 -0.88 13.85 5.41
C ARG A 131 -0.23 12.53 5.80
N GLY A 132 0.89 12.58 6.54
CA GLY A 132 1.57 11.38 7.01
C GLY A 132 0.67 10.52 7.89
N ARG A 133 -0.05 11.12 8.84
CA ARG A 133 -1.02 10.42 9.71
C ARG A 133 -2.20 9.87 8.91
N ILE A 134 -2.74 10.62 7.96
CA ILE A 134 -3.87 10.19 7.12
C ILE A 134 -3.45 9.00 6.25
N TYR A 135 -2.26 9.05 5.66
CA TYR A 135 -1.74 7.95 4.85
C TYR A 135 -1.41 6.72 5.71
N ALA A 136 -0.86 6.93 6.90
CA ALA A 136 -0.63 5.86 7.85
C ALA A 136 -1.94 5.16 8.25
N LEU A 137 -3.00 5.95 8.54
CA LEU A 137 -4.33 5.41 8.86
C LEU A 137 -4.87 4.56 7.69
N LEU A 138 -4.77 5.06 6.45
CA LEU A 138 -5.23 4.31 5.28
C LEU A 138 -4.45 3.00 5.10
N LYS A 139 -3.12 3.03 5.31
CA LYS A 139 -2.27 1.84 5.23
C LYS A 139 -2.56 0.82 6.34
N LEU A 140 -3.12 1.24 7.46
CA LEU A 140 -3.56 0.33 8.53
C LEU A 140 -4.69 -0.61 8.06
N ALA A 141 -5.40 -0.26 6.98
CA ALA A 141 -6.39 -1.14 6.36
C ALA A 141 -5.78 -2.47 5.90
N ILE A 142 -4.48 -2.54 5.58
CA ILE A 142 -3.81 -3.77 5.12
C ILE A 142 -3.74 -4.81 6.25
N PRO A 143 -3.08 -4.55 7.39
CA PRO A 143 -3.01 -5.53 8.48
C PRO A 143 -4.39 -5.84 9.09
N LEU A 144 -5.26 -4.84 9.21
CA LEU A 144 -6.62 -5.07 9.71
C LEU A 144 -7.46 -5.88 8.71
N GLY A 145 -7.30 -5.63 7.41
CA GLY A 145 -7.95 -6.40 6.36
C GLY A 145 -7.49 -7.86 6.37
N TYR A 146 -6.20 -8.13 6.63
CA TYR A 146 -5.71 -9.49 6.81
C TYR A 146 -6.44 -10.23 7.93
N ILE A 147 -6.54 -9.61 9.11
CA ILE A 147 -7.23 -10.20 10.26
C ILE A 147 -8.72 -10.41 9.95
N LEU A 148 -9.37 -9.39 9.39
CA LEU A 148 -10.79 -9.45 9.05
C LEU A 148 -11.06 -10.51 7.97
N GLY A 149 -10.27 -10.56 6.90
CA GLY A 149 -10.42 -11.53 5.83
C GLY A 149 -10.21 -12.96 6.31
N ALA A 150 -9.14 -13.22 7.08
CA ALA A 150 -8.89 -14.53 7.66
C ALA A 150 -10.02 -14.97 8.60
N THR A 151 -10.53 -14.07 9.43
CA THR A 151 -11.66 -14.34 10.35
C THR A 151 -12.95 -14.65 9.58
N LEU A 152 -13.29 -13.82 8.58
CA LEU A 152 -14.47 -14.06 7.73
C LEU A 152 -14.36 -15.38 6.97
N ALA A 153 -13.19 -15.67 6.38
CA ALA A 153 -12.97 -16.92 5.67
C ALA A 153 -13.12 -18.15 6.58
N THR A 154 -12.58 -18.08 7.79
CA THR A 154 -12.64 -19.20 8.74
C THR A 154 -14.07 -19.39 9.28
N ILE A 155 -14.73 -18.32 9.73
CA ILE A 155 -16.06 -18.43 10.36
C ILE A 155 -17.16 -18.70 9.32
N LEU A 156 -17.19 -17.91 8.23
CA LEU A 156 -18.22 -18.04 7.21
C LEU A 156 -17.91 -19.14 6.20
N GLY A 157 -16.62 -19.36 5.89
CA GLY A 157 -16.20 -20.39 4.94
C GLY A 157 -16.55 -21.80 5.38
N THR A 158 -16.39 -22.11 6.67
CA THR A 158 -16.75 -23.42 7.25
C THR A 158 -18.26 -23.63 7.34
N ARG A 159 -19.04 -22.57 7.58
CA ARG A 159 -20.51 -22.65 7.78
C ARG A 159 -21.30 -22.52 6.48
N LEU A 160 -20.89 -21.62 5.60
CA LEU A 160 -21.64 -21.22 4.41
C LEU A 160 -20.96 -21.63 3.09
N GLY A 161 -19.72 -22.11 3.17
CA GLY A 161 -18.90 -22.42 2.00
C GLY A 161 -18.27 -21.17 1.34
N TRP A 162 -17.14 -21.37 0.65
CA TRP A 162 -16.34 -20.30 0.06
C TRP A 162 -17.10 -19.39 -0.92
N ARG A 163 -18.06 -19.94 -1.69
CA ARG A 163 -18.87 -19.16 -2.63
C ARG A 163 -19.72 -18.09 -1.95
N ASN A 164 -20.27 -18.39 -0.78
CA ASN A 164 -21.09 -17.42 -0.04
C ASN A 164 -20.22 -16.35 0.63
N VAL A 165 -18.98 -16.67 1.00
CA VAL A 165 -18.03 -15.65 1.47
C VAL A 165 -17.77 -14.63 0.35
N PHE A 166 -17.50 -15.07 -0.87
CA PHE A 166 -17.31 -14.16 -2.02
C PHE A 166 -18.59 -13.39 -2.41
N ARG A 167 -19.78 -13.99 -2.27
CA ARG A 167 -21.04 -13.23 -2.46
C ARG A 167 -21.17 -12.11 -1.46
N PHE A 168 -20.84 -12.35 -0.20
CA PHE A 168 -20.90 -11.35 0.87
C PHE A 168 -19.89 -10.22 0.64
N THR A 169 -18.64 -10.55 0.38
CA THR A 169 -17.59 -9.52 0.14
C THR A 169 -17.82 -8.78 -1.18
N GLY A 170 -18.26 -9.45 -2.23
CA GLY A 170 -18.64 -8.80 -3.49
C GLY A 170 -19.82 -7.85 -3.34
N ALA A 171 -20.87 -8.25 -2.59
CA ALA A 171 -22.00 -7.37 -2.29
C ALA A 171 -21.54 -6.13 -1.48
N SER A 172 -20.62 -6.29 -0.54
CA SER A 172 -20.08 -5.16 0.23
C SER A 172 -19.32 -4.16 -0.67
N GLY A 173 -18.62 -4.64 -1.70
CA GLY A 173 -17.97 -3.80 -2.72
C GLY A 173 -18.98 -2.95 -3.51
N LEU A 174 -20.09 -3.56 -3.94
CA LEU A 174 -21.17 -2.84 -4.65
C LEU A 174 -21.85 -1.80 -3.77
N ILE A 175 -22.11 -2.13 -2.49
CA ILE A 175 -22.65 -1.18 -1.50
C ILE A 175 -21.68 -0.01 -1.31
N LEU A 176 -20.39 -0.28 -1.17
CA LEU A 176 -19.37 0.76 -1.04
C LEU A 176 -19.28 1.67 -2.26
N ALA A 177 -19.44 1.13 -3.48
CA ALA A 177 -19.50 1.96 -4.68
C ALA A 177 -20.62 3.02 -4.58
N ILE A 178 -21.80 2.63 -4.09
CA ILE A 178 -22.93 3.53 -3.85
C ILE A 178 -22.60 4.55 -2.75
N LEU A 179 -22.05 4.09 -1.62
CA LEU A 179 -21.67 4.97 -0.51
C LEU A 179 -20.61 6.00 -0.93
N ILE A 180 -19.64 5.60 -1.75
CA ILE A 180 -18.63 6.51 -2.30
C ILE A 180 -19.30 7.60 -3.16
N LEU A 181 -20.23 7.24 -4.03
CA LEU A 181 -20.96 8.20 -4.87
C LEU A 181 -21.81 9.20 -4.04
N ILE A 182 -22.36 8.75 -2.91
CA ILE A 182 -23.20 9.58 -2.03
C ILE A 182 -22.35 10.51 -1.16
N PHE A 183 -21.33 9.96 -0.48
CA PHE A 183 -20.62 10.68 0.59
C PHE A 183 -19.29 11.30 0.15
N VAL A 184 -18.63 10.77 -0.89
CA VAL A 184 -17.36 11.29 -1.35
C VAL A 184 -17.59 12.29 -2.49
N ARG A 185 -17.14 13.52 -2.30
CA ARG A 185 -17.23 14.59 -3.30
C ARG A 185 -15.86 14.87 -3.88
N ASP A 186 -15.81 15.29 -5.13
CA ASP A 186 -14.56 15.78 -5.68
C ASP A 186 -14.26 17.19 -5.15
N VAL A 187 -12.99 17.45 -4.91
CA VAL A 187 -12.49 18.74 -4.47
C VAL A 187 -11.46 19.23 -5.49
N PRO A 188 -11.31 20.54 -5.64
CA PRO A 188 -10.29 21.08 -6.53
C PRO A 188 -8.91 20.54 -6.19
N ARG A 189 -8.14 20.22 -7.23
CA ARG A 189 -6.77 19.74 -7.05
C ARG A 189 -5.92 20.83 -6.42
N GLY A 190 -5.16 20.47 -5.37
CA GLY A 190 -4.37 21.43 -4.61
C GLY A 190 -5.17 22.28 -3.61
N ALA A 191 -6.44 21.95 -3.33
CA ALA A 191 -7.32 22.75 -2.46
C ALA A 191 -6.74 22.97 -1.04
N THR A 192 -5.82 22.15 -0.58
CA THR A 192 -5.19 22.26 0.75
C THR A 192 -3.74 22.76 0.71
N GLU A 193 -3.24 23.10 -0.48
CA GLU A 193 -1.88 23.62 -0.61
C GLU A 193 -1.77 25.05 -0.03
N PRO A 194 -0.64 25.38 0.62
CA PRO A 194 -0.42 26.73 1.15
C PRO A 194 -0.51 27.78 0.04
N GLY A 195 -1.32 28.81 0.25
CA GLY A 195 -1.53 29.90 -0.72
C GLY A 195 -2.76 29.79 -1.62
N PHE A 196 -3.45 28.62 -1.64
CA PHE A 196 -4.62 28.42 -2.52
C PHE A 196 -5.96 28.32 -1.81
N LYS A 197 -6.04 28.65 -0.52
CA LYS A 197 -7.26 28.53 0.31
C LYS A 197 -8.48 29.27 -0.23
N ASP A 198 -8.27 30.33 -1.00
CA ASP A 198 -9.33 31.23 -1.48
C ASP A 198 -9.63 31.04 -2.98
N LEU A 199 -8.94 30.17 -3.68
CA LEU A 199 -9.17 29.93 -5.09
C LEU A 199 -10.20 28.80 -5.29
N ILE A 200 -11.32 29.14 -5.92
CA ILE A 200 -12.42 28.19 -6.21
C ILE A 200 -12.02 27.13 -7.24
N GLU A 201 -11.06 27.44 -8.09
CA GLU A 201 -10.43 26.55 -9.06
C GLU A 201 -9.05 27.05 -9.40
N ILE A 202 -8.03 26.19 -9.33
CA ILE A 202 -6.75 26.48 -9.98
C ILE A 202 -7.00 26.28 -11.48
N LYS A 203 -7.36 27.37 -12.16
CA LYS A 203 -7.46 27.36 -13.63
C LYS A 203 -6.10 26.95 -14.16
N GLY A 204 -6.02 25.85 -14.91
CA GLY A 204 -4.76 25.34 -15.46
C GLY A 204 -4.21 24.08 -14.80
N ALA A 205 -4.74 23.61 -13.67
CA ALA A 205 -4.41 22.31 -13.09
C ALA A 205 -5.04 21.16 -13.91
N ARG A 206 -4.73 21.10 -15.20
CA ARG A 206 -5.13 20.02 -16.10
C ARG A 206 -3.92 19.11 -16.36
N PHE A 207 -4.16 17.82 -16.39
CA PHE A 207 -3.13 16.84 -16.75
C PHE A 207 -2.44 17.22 -18.07
N SER A 208 -1.13 17.19 -18.06
CA SER A 208 -0.29 17.39 -19.26
C SER A 208 0.81 16.33 -19.28
N TRP A 209 1.04 15.72 -20.43
CA TRP A 209 2.15 14.77 -20.61
C TRP A 209 3.52 15.41 -20.39
N THR A 210 3.67 16.69 -20.68
CA THR A 210 4.91 17.43 -20.41
C THR A 210 5.16 17.56 -18.90
N THR A 211 4.12 17.89 -18.14
CA THR A 211 4.18 17.91 -16.67
C THR A 211 4.44 16.53 -16.08
N ALA A 212 3.78 15.49 -16.61
CA ALA A 212 3.99 14.12 -16.15
C ALA A 212 5.43 13.63 -16.43
N ARG A 213 6.00 13.94 -17.61
CA ARG A 213 7.42 13.66 -17.89
C ARG A 213 8.37 14.46 -17.00
N GLY A 214 7.95 15.62 -16.52
CA GLY A 214 8.68 16.43 -15.56
C GLY A 214 8.93 15.71 -14.21
N LEU A 215 8.06 14.75 -13.82
CA LEU A 215 8.25 13.95 -12.62
C LEU A 215 9.57 13.19 -12.62
N LEU A 216 9.97 12.66 -13.79
CA LEU A 216 11.23 11.93 -13.96
C LEU A 216 12.49 12.83 -13.98
N LYS A 217 12.33 14.15 -14.01
CA LYS A 217 13.43 15.10 -13.91
C LYS A 217 13.72 15.51 -12.47
N ARG A 218 12.78 15.28 -11.54
CA ARG A 218 12.95 15.60 -10.11
C ARG A 218 13.76 14.52 -9.43
N LYS A 219 14.96 14.87 -8.96
CA LYS A 219 15.90 13.93 -8.34
C LYS A 219 15.30 13.20 -7.13
N THR A 220 14.54 13.90 -6.30
CA THR A 220 13.85 13.31 -5.14
C THR A 220 12.84 12.24 -5.58
N LEU A 221 12.00 12.53 -6.60
CA LEU A 221 11.01 11.56 -7.07
C LEU A 221 11.67 10.30 -7.62
N VAL A 222 12.65 10.47 -8.53
CA VAL A 222 13.36 9.33 -9.11
C VAL A 222 14.04 8.48 -8.04
N ALA A 223 14.66 9.12 -7.06
CA ALA A 223 15.30 8.43 -5.94
C ALA A 223 14.26 7.72 -5.04
N LEU A 224 13.08 8.33 -4.79
CA LEU A 224 12.00 7.70 -4.04
C LEU A 224 11.36 6.53 -4.80
N TYR A 225 11.26 6.60 -6.12
CA TYR A 225 10.80 5.49 -6.94
C TYR A 225 11.78 4.31 -6.88
N ALA A 226 13.08 4.58 -7.06
CA ALA A 226 14.10 3.54 -6.99
C ALA A 226 14.18 2.90 -5.60
N GLN A 227 14.16 3.70 -4.51
CA GLN A 227 14.15 3.17 -3.15
C GLN A 227 12.91 2.30 -2.88
N GLY A 228 11.75 2.66 -3.46
CA GLY A 228 10.51 1.90 -3.29
C GLY A 228 10.63 0.45 -3.76
N PHE A 229 11.36 0.22 -4.86
CA PHE A 229 11.67 -1.13 -5.33
C PHE A 229 12.42 -1.96 -4.28
N PHE A 230 13.47 -1.39 -3.67
CA PHE A 230 14.27 -2.11 -2.69
C PHE A 230 13.60 -2.20 -1.31
N ALA A 231 12.83 -1.19 -0.92
CA ALA A 231 12.17 -1.13 0.39
C ALA A 231 11.15 -2.27 0.61
N VAL A 232 10.54 -2.77 -0.46
CA VAL A 232 9.51 -3.82 -0.35
C VAL A 232 10.09 -5.22 -0.16
N PHE A 233 11.36 -5.46 -0.51
CA PHE A 233 11.98 -6.79 -0.39
C PHE A 233 12.01 -7.32 1.03
N PRO A 234 12.58 -6.63 2.04
CA PRO A 234 12.63 -7.13 3.41
C PRO A 234 11.25 -7.46 3.97
N ILE A 235 10.29 -6.56 3.79
CA ILE A 235 8.92 -6.74 4.29
C ILE A 235 8.24 -7.94 3.62
N ASN A 236 8.33 -8.06 2.30
CA ASN A 236 7.66 -9.15 1.60
C ASN A 236 8.29 -10.50 1.88
N VAL A 237 9.62 -10.57 1.97
CA VAL A 237 10.30 -11.82 2.34
C VAL A 237 9.89 -12.27 3.74
N VAL A 238 9.90 -11.36 4.72
CA VAL A 238 9.46 -11.65 6.08
C VAL A 238 7.98 -12.04 6.08
N THR A 239 7.11 -11.30 5.45
CA THR A 239 5.66 -11.59 5.45
C THR A 239 5.34 -12.95 4.81
N PHE A 240 6.00 -13.30 3.72
CA PHE A 240 5.74 -14.55 3.00
C PHE A 240 6.35 -15.79 3.67
N TRP A 241 7.58 -15.65 4.17
CA TRP A 241 8.37 -16.80 4.60
C TRP A 241 8.54 -16.90 6.12
N LEU A 242 8.10 -15.89 6.90
CA LEU A 242 8.28 -15.89 8.36
C LEU A 242 7.62 -17.10 9.01
N PHE A 243 6.38 -17.44 8.61
CA PHE A 243 5.68 -18.60 9.16
C PHE A 243 6.54 -19.87 9.01
N ARG A 244 6.97 -20.15 7.77
CA ARG A 244 7.79 -21.34 7.48
C ARG A 244 9.16 -21.29 8.16
N TYR A 245 9.78 -20.13 8.27
CA TYR A 245 11.01 -19.95 9.01
C TYR A 245 10.85 -20.27 10.49
N LEU A 246 9.76 -19.79 11.12
CA LEU A 246 9.45 -20.07 12.51
C LEU A 246 9.17 -21.56 12.75
N GLU A 247 8.42 -22.20 11.87
CA GLU A 247 8.05 -23.60 11.95
C GLU A 247 9.25 -24.54 11.70
N VAL A 248 9.92 -24.39 10.56
CA VAL A 248 10.93 -25.35 10.10
C VAL A 248 12.31 -25.07 10.70
N GLU A 249 12.75 -23.82 10.71
CA GLU A 249 14.11 -23.51 11.15
C GLU A 249 14.21 -23.19 12.65
N ARG A 250 13.14 -22.68 13.25
CA ARG A 250 13.09 -22.39 14.68
C ARG A 250 12.42 -23.49 15.50
N GLY A 251 11.60 -24.34 14.87
CA GLY A 251 10.85 -25.39 15.56
C GLY A 251 9.74 -24.84 16.46
N TYR A 252 9.21 -23.64 16.16
CA TYR A 252 8.10 -23.06 16.92
C TYR A 252 6.78 -23.55 16.36
N GLU A 253 5.85 -23.91 17.24
CA GLU A 253 4.58 -24.53 16.87
C GLU A 253 3.39 -23.86 17.58
N GLY A 254 2.19 -24.16 17.08
CA GLY A 254 0.92 -23.85 17.73
C GLY A 254 0.71 -22.38 18.06
N GLY A 255 0.17 -22.11 19.25
CA GLY A 255 -0.20 -20.77 19.69
C GLY A 255 0.98 -19.81 19.85
N PHE A 256 2.19 -20.32 20.13
CA PHE A 256 3.38 -19.50 20.28
C PHE A 256 3.82 -18.90 18.93
N LEU A 257 3.87 -19.70 17.87
CA LEU A 257 4.16 -19.25 16.51
C LEU A 257 3.14 -18.18 16.06
N LEU A 258 1.85 -18.46 16.24
CA LEU A 258 0.77 -17.52 15.92
C LEU A 258 0.89 -16.22 16.71
N GLY A 259 1.29 -16.31 17.99
CA GLY A 259 1.55 -15.15 18.84
C GLY A 259 2.65 -14.24 18.30
N ILE A 260 3.76 -14.81 17.84
CA ILE A 260 4.86 -14.05 17.20
C ILE A 260 4.35 -13.33 15.94
N MET A 261 3.60 -14.03 15.11
CA MET A 261 3.05 -13.43 13.89
C MET A 261 2.07 -12.29 14.22
N ALA A 262 1.17 -12.50 15.18
CA ALA A 262 0.19 -11.51 15.59
C ALA A 262 0.86 -10.24 16.14
N ILE A 263 1.83 -10.39 17.05
CA ILE A 263 2.55 -9.24 17.62
C ILE A 263 3.36 -8.50 16.56
N THR A 264 3.94 -9.21 15.58
CA THR A 264 4.68 -8.60 14.47
C THR A 264 3.75 -7.73 13.61
N VAL A 265 2.57 -8.24 13.25
CA VAL A 265 1.57 -7.50 12.47
C VAL A 265 1.03 -6.28 13.24
N LEU A 266 0.73 -6.44 14.53
CA LEU A 266 0.29 -5.34 15.38
C LEU A 266 1.36 -4.27 15.54
N SER A 267 2.63 -4.67 15.73
CA SER A 267 3.77 -3.76 15.82
C SER A 267 3.98 -2.98 14.52
N LEU A 268 3.87 -3.64 13.37
CA LEU A 268 3.92 -2.99 12.07
C LEU A 268 2.80 -1.95 11.92
N GLY A 269 1.58 -2.27 12.31
CA GLY A 269 0.43 -1.36 12.33
C GLY A 269 0.67 -0.14 13.23
N ALA A 270 1.17 -0.35 14.45
CA ALA A 270 1.54 0.72 15.37
C ALA A 270 2.67 1.59 14.81
N GLY A 271 3.68 0.98 14.18
CA GLY A 271 4.79 1.65 13.52
C GLY A 271 4.35 2.57 12.39
N LEU A 272 3.37 2.15 11.57
CA LEU A 272 2.77 3.01 10.53
C LEU A 272 2.22 4.31 11.16
N GLN A 273 1.45 4.20 12.25
CA GLN A 273 0.82 5.35 12.91
C GLN A 273 1.86 6.28 13.56
N VAL A 274 2.78 5.72 14.33
CA VAL A 274 3.84 6.49 15.00
C VAL A 274 4.78 7.12 13.99
N GLY A 275 5.20 6.37 12.96
CA GLY A 275 6.04 6.87 11.87
C GLY A 275 5.40 8.01 11.08
N GLY A 276 4.11 7.89 10.75
CA GLY A 276 3.35 8.97 10.11
C GLY A 276 3.19 10.20 10.99
N ALA A 277 2.91 10.00 12.29
CA ALA A 277 2.80 11.10 13.25
C ALA A 277 4.14 11.82 13.48
N LEU A 278 5.22 11.06 13.61
CA LEU A 278 6.58 11.59 13.73
C LEU A 278 6.99 12.36 12.46
N GLY A 279 6.65 11.81 11.30
CA GLY A 279 6.89 12.48 10.02
C GLY A 279 6.18 13.81 9.91
N ASP A 280 4.92 13.90 10.30
CA ASP A 280 4.15 15.13 10.28
C ASP A 280 4.70 16.15 11.30
N TRP A 281 5.13 15.69 12.48
CA TRP A 281 5.75 16.55 13.49
C TRP A 281 7.10 17.12 13.02
N LEU A 282 7.95 16.29 12.44
CA LEU A 282 9.23 16.73 11.86
C LEU A 282 9.02 17.63 10.65
N PHE A 283 7.99 17.37 9.84
CA PHE A 283 7.64 18.22 8.70
C PHE A 283 7.23 19.63 9.14
N GLN A 284 6.54 19.77 10.27
CA GLN A 284 6.20 21.08 10.82
C GLN A 284 7.44 21.87 11.29
N LYS A 285 8.48 21.18 11.76
CA LYS A 285 9.75 21.78 12.16
C LYS A 285 10.71 22.03 10.99
N ASN A 286 10.70 21.13 10.03
CA ASN A 286 11.53 21.19 8.83
C ASN A 286 10.70 20.77 7.60
N LEU A 287 10.11 21.76 6.95
CA LEU A 287 9.29 21.59 5.75
C LEU A 287 10.08 20.97 4.58
N ARG A 288 11.40 21.00 4.63
CA ARG A 288 12.30 20.63 3.55
C ARG A 288 12.74 19.16 3.59
N GLY A 289 12.39 18.40 4.61
CA GLY A 289 12.84 17.01 4.68
C GLY A 289 12.37 16.23 5.90
N GLY A 290 11.60 16.85 6.79
CA GLY A 290 11.21 16.26 8.06
C GLY A 290 10.58 14.88 7.96
N ARG A 291 9.73 14.64 6.93
CA ARG A 291 9.12 13.33 6.71
C ARG A 291 10.13 12.25 6.34
N LEU A 292 11.07 12.57 5.47
CA LEU A 292 12.13 11.63 5.10
C LEU A 292 13.05 11.34 6.30
N LEU A 293 13.33 12.33 7.16
CA LEU A 293 14.08 12.10 8.41
C LEU A 293 13.35 11.07 9.31
N ALA A 294 12.03 11.17 9.42
CA ALA A 294 11.25 10.17 10.17
C ALA A 294 11.36 8.79 9.55
N GLY A 295 11.28 8.69 8.21
CA GLY A 295 11.43 7.44 7.48
C GLY A 295 12.78 6.76 7.67
N ALA A 296 13.84 7.50 7.96
CA ALA A 296 15.15 6.95 8.26
C ALA A 296 15.16 6.03 9.51
N GLY A 297 14.16 6.13 10.40
CA GLY A 297 13.95 5.19 11.50
C GLY A 297 13.83 3.73 11.05
N THR A 298 13.50 3.47 9.79
CA THR A 298 13.49 2.13 9.17
C THR A 298 14.86 1.44 9.25
N ILE A 299 15.97 2.17 9.28
CA ILE A 299 17.32 1.60 9.45
C ILE A 299 17.42 0.87 10.80
N ILE A 300 16.85 1.43 11.86
CA ILE A 300 16.78 0.78 13.18
C ILE A 300 16.01 -0.55 13.06
N GLY A 301 14.88 -0.53 12.35
CA GLY A 301 14.08 -1.72 12.10
C GLY A 301 14.88 -2.83 11.39
N VAL A 302 15.63 -2.47 10.35
CA VAL A 302 16.46 -3.43 9.60
C VAL A 302 17.56 -4.02 10.50
N VAL A 303 18.24 -3.21 11.29
CA VAL A 303 19.28 -3.69 12.23
C VAL A 303 18.68 -4.69 13.23
N LEU A 304 17.53 -4.35 13.82
CA LEU A 304 16.85 -5.23 14.78
C LEU A 304 16.38 -6.53 14.15
N LEU A 305 15.87 -6.51 12.91
CA LEU A 305 15.49 -7.71 12.17
C LEU A 305 16.71 -8.60 11.87
N ILE A 306 17.83 -8.01 11.48
CA ILE A 306 19.08 -8.76 11.30
C ILE A 306 19.54 -9.37 12.64
N MET A 307 19.54 -8.59 13.74
CA MET A 307 19.88 -9.12 15.07
C MET A 307 18.97 -10.27 15.48
N ALA A 308 17.66 -10.20 15.17
CA ALA A 308 16.74 -11.29 15.44
C ALA A 308 17.16 -12.60 14.76
N LEU A 309 17.63 -12.53 13.51
CA LEU A 309 18.10 -13.71 12.78
C LEU A 309 19.37 -14.35 13.38
N PHE A 310 20.15 -13.60 14.14
CA PHE A 310 21.34 -14.11 14.86
C PHE A 310 21.05 -14.62 16.27
N THR A 311 19.85 -14.47 16.80
CA THR A 311 19.50 -15.03 18.11
C THR A 311 19.48 -16.57 18.07
N SER A 312 19.85 -17.23 19.18
CA SER A 312 19.75 -18.67 19.30
C SER A 312 18.29 -19.14 19.23
N ARG A 313 18.05 -20.40 18.82
CA ARG A 313 16.68 -20.96 18.75
C ARG A 313 16.00 -21.02 20.11
N GLU A 314 16.77 -21.24 21.17
CA GLU A 314 16.29 -21.34 22.55
C GLU A 314 15.80 -19.97 23.10
N ASN A 315 16.35 -18.86 22.59
CA ASN A 315 16.00 -17.52 23.06
C ASN A 315 14.82 -16.93 22.27
N ALA A 316 13.69 -17.62 22.34
CA ALA A 316 12.48 -17.30 21.62
C ALA A 316 11.89 -15.92 22.01
N LEU A 317 12.02 -15.53 23.29
CA LEU A 317 11.53 -14.24 23.77
C LEU A 317 12.31 -13.07 23.13
N MET A 318 13.65 -13.15 23.14
CA MET A 318 14.51 -12.12 22.52
C MET A 318 14.23 -12.01 21.03
N PHE A 319 14.10 -13.14 20.33
CA PHE A 319 13.72 -13.16 18.93
C PHE A 319 12.40 -12.44 18.69
N SER A 320 11.36 -12.77 19.46
CA SER A 320 10.03 -12.19 19.33
C SER A 320 10.04 -10.66 19.54
N ILE A 321 10.77 -10.19 20.55
CA ILE A 321 10.94 -8.76 20.84
C ILE A 321 11.65 -8.07 19.68
N LEU A 322 12.76 -8.61 19.21
CA LEU A 322 13.55 -8.01 18.13
C LEU A 322 12.76 -7.94 16.82
N VAL A 323 11.99 -8.99 16.48
CA VAL A 323 11.12 -9.00 15.29
C VAL A 323 9.99 -7.99 15.43
N ALA A 324 9.32 -7.94 16.58
CA ALA A 324 8.22 -7.01 16.82
C ALA A 324 8.69 -5.55 16.78
N VAL A 325 9.76 -5.20 17.49
CA VAL A 325 10.32 -3.84 17.50
C VAL A 325 10.94 -3.51 16.13
N GLY A 326 11.58 -4.48 15.48
CA GLY A 326 12.09 -4.34 14.13
C GLY A 326 10.99 -4.01 13.12
N ALA A 327 9.87 -4.73 13.16
CA ALA A 327 8.69 -4.47 12.31
C ALA A 327 8.07 -3.09 12.58
N PHE A 328 8.00 -2.67 13.85
CA PHE A 328 7.55 -1.34 14.24
C PHE A 328 8.34 -0.24 13.54
N PHE A 329 9.67 -0.25 13.64
CA PHE A 329 10.51 0.77 13.01
C PHE A 329 10.57 0.65 11.48
N ALA A 330 10.55 -0.57 10.94
CA ALA A 330 10.54 -0.80 9.49
C ALA A 330 9.33 -0.17 8.79
N ALA A 331 8.21 -0.01 9.50
CA ALA A 331 7.00 0.59 8.98
C ALA A 331 7.08 2.13 8.79
N PHE A 332 8.07 2.82 9.38
CA PHE A 332 8.15 4.29 9.40
C PHE A 332 8.29 4.91 8.01
N VAL A 333 8.98 4.26 7.09
CA VAL A 333 9.25 4.81 5.75
C VAL A 333 7.99 4.99 4.92
N SER A 334 7.09 4.03 4.96
CA SER A 334 5.98 3.90 4.02
C SER A 334 4.99 5.09 3.98
N PRO A 335 4.42 5.59 5.11
CA PRO A 335 3.53 6.75 5.10
C PRO A 335 4.27 8.05 4.74
N ASN A 336 5.53 8.16 5.12
CA ASN A 336 6.35 9.35 4.92
C ASN A 336 6.77 9.53 3.46
N VAL A 337 7.11 8.45 2.77
CA VAL A 337 7.42 8.48 1.34
C VAL A 337 6.19 8.89 0.52
N GLY A 338 5.04 8.27 0.75
CA GLY A 338 3.81 8.62 0.04
C GLY A 338 3.40 10.08 0.24
N ALA A 339 3.49 10.59 1.48
CA ALA A 339 3.21 11.98 1.79
C ALA A 339 4.23 12.94 1.12
N THR A 340 5.53 12.60 1.11
CA THR A 340 6.57 13.39 0.44
C THR A 340 6.34 13.43 -1.07
N ILE A 341 6.06 12.30 -1.71
CA ILE A 341 5.71 12.26 -3.14
C ILE A 341 4.54 13.21 -3.44
N SER A 342 3.51 13.21 -2.57
CA SER A 342 2.36 14.09 -2.74
C SER A 342 2.70 15.57 -2.58
N ASP A 343 3.68 15.91 -1.73
CA ASP A 343 4.10 17.30 -1.47
C ASP A 343 4.98 17.89 -2.59
N ILE A 344 5.77 17.04 -3.26
CA ILE A 344 6.67 17.46 -4.35
C ILE A 344 6.10 17.22 -5.74
N SER A 345 4.91 16.63 -5.83
CA SER A 345 4.19 16.47 -7.10
C SER A 345 3.14 17.56 -7.26
N LEU A 346 3.09 18.16 -8.44
CA LEU A 346 2.03 19.09 -8.79
C LEU A 346 0.66 18.41 -8.69
N PRO A 347 -0.39 19.10 -8.23
CA PRO A 347 -1.72 18.51 -7.99
C PRO A 347 -2.32 17.77 -9.19
N GLU A 348 -2.04 18.26 -10.42
CA GLU A 348 -2.54 17.69 -11.67
C GLU A 348 -1.86 16.39 -12.15
N VAL A 349 -0.73 16.00 -11.53
CA VAL A 349 0.02 14.77 -11.86
C VAL A 349 0.32 13.95 -10.61
N ARG A 350 -0.32 14.25 -9.49
CA ARG A 350 -0.10 13.60 -8.20
C ARG A 350 -0.48 12.12 -8.23
N SER A 351 -1.62 11.80 -8.84
CA SER A 351 -2.05 10.40 -8.96
C SER A 351 -1.11 9.61 -9.87
N THR A 352 -0.65 10.20 -10.95
CA THR A 352 0.36 9.60 -11.84
C THR A 352 1.68 9.33 -11.09
N SER A 353 2.15 10.29 -10.27
CA SER A 353 3.36 10.12 -9.47
C SER A 353 3.24 8.96 -8.46
N LEU A 354 2.13 8.88 -7.74
CA LEU A 354 1.84 7.78 -6.82
C LEU A 354 1.65 6.44 -7.53
N ALA A 355 1.09 6.46 -8.75
CA ALA A 355 0.92 5.26 -9.57
C ALA A 355 2.27 4.69 -10.05
N ILE A 356 3.22 5.55 -10.44
CA ILE A 356 4.60 5.13 -10.77
C ILE A 356 5.25 4.46 -9.55
N GLN A 357 5.13 5.06 -8.36
CA GLN A 357 5.62 4.47 -7.12
C GLN A 357 5.01 3.08 -6.89
N SER A 358 3.68 2.97 -6.98
CA SER A 358 2.96 1.72 -6.76
C SER A 358 3.34 0.63 -7.77
N LEU A 359 3.53 0.99 -9.05
CA LEU A 359 4.00 0.05 -10.08
C LEU A 359 5.38 -0.53 -9.71
N ILE A 360 6.29 0.34 -9.30
CA ILE A 360 7.67 -0.04 -8.95
C ILE A 360 7.68 -0.91 -7.69
N GLU A 361 6.92 -0.52 -6.65
CA GLU A 361 6.77 -1.31 -5.42
C GLU A 361 6.12 -2.68 -5.69
N THR A 362 5.09 -2.74 -6.55
CA THR A 362 4.43 -4.00 -6.92
C THR A 362 5.38 -4.93 -7.68
N THR A 363 6.21 -4.38 -8.56
CA THR A 363 7.23 -5.17 -9.26
C THR A 363 8.24 -5.77 -8.28
N GLY A 364 8.72 -4.99 -7.32
CA GLY A 364 9.59 -5.49 -6.23
C GLY A 364 8.90 -6.55 -5.37
N THR A 365 7.64 -6.32 -5.02
CA THR A 365 6.81 -7.26 -4.24
C THR A 365 6.65 -8.61 -4.93
N ALA A 366 6.44 -8.62 -6.25
CA ALA A 366 6.30 -9.84 -7.03
C ALA A 366 7.63 -10.63 -7.14
N LEU A 367 8.75 -9.93 -7.19
CA LEU A 367 10.08 -10.55 -7.32
C LEU A 367 10.64 -11.06 -5.97
N ALA A 368 10.30 -10.42 -4.85
CA ALA A 368 10.89 -10.70 -3.55
C ALA A 368 10.75 -12.18 -3.11
N PRO A 369 9.59 -12.84 -3.18
CA PRO A 369 9.46 -14.26 -2.82
C PRO A 369 10.23 -15.20 -3.75
N LEU A 370 10.35 -14.86 -5.04
CA LEU A 370 11.11 -15.66 -6.01
C LEU A 370 12.60 -15.61 -5.69
N VAL A 371 13.14 -14.42 -5.44
CA VAL A 371 14.55 -14.24 -5.04
C VAL A 371 14.84 -14.99 -3.75
N ALA A 372 13.94 -14.89 -2.75
CA ALA A 372 14.07 -15.62 -1.50
C ALA A 372 14.13 -17.14 -1.72
N ARG A 373 13.24 -17.67 -2.56
CA ARG A 373 13.23 -19.12 -2.88
C ARG A 373 14.51 -19.58 -3.58
N LEU A 374 14.99 -18.78 -4.55
CA LEU A 374 16.22 -19.11 -5.29
C LEU A 374 17.44 -19.13 -4.39
N LEU A 375 17.53 -18.22 -3.44
CA LEU A 375 18.61 -18.16 -2.47
C LEU A 375 18.48 -19.30 -1.45
N ALA A 376 17.29 -19.53 -0.90
CA ALA A 376 17.04 -20.59 0.06
C ALA A 376 17.26 -22.01 -0.51
N ALA A 377 17.09 -22.19 -1.83
CA ALA A 377 17.41 -23.47 -2.50
C ALA A 377 18.90 -23.80 -2.51
N ARG A 378 19.76 -22.79 -2.33
CA ARG A 378 21.23 -22.95 -2.29
C ARG A 378 21.81 -22.83 -0.88
N SER A 379 21.00 -22.47 0.11
CA SER A 379 21.39 -22.30 1.51
C SER A 379 20.21 -22.68 2.42
N ASP A 380 19.93 -21.89 3.44
CA ASP A 380 18.75 -21.97 4.30
C ASP A 380 17.95 -20.66 4.23
N LEU A 381 16.73 -20.65 4.80
CA LEU A 381 15.86 -19.45 4.81
C LEU A 381 16.49 -18.30 5.62
N ARG A 382 17.20 -18.62 6.70
CA ARG A 382 17.90 -17.61 7.51
C ARG A 382 18.93 -16.85 6.69
N THR A 383 19.80 -17.58 5.99
CA THR A 383 20.85 -17.02 5.13
C THR A 383 20.22 -16.22 3.98
N ALA A 384 19.17 -16.73 3.35
CA ALA A 384 18.43 -16.04 2.31
C ALA A 384 17.84 -14.70 2.83
N PHE A 385 17.26 -14.69 4.04
CA PHE A 385 16.74 -13.48 4.67
C PHE A 385 17.83 -12.44 4.91
N ILE A 386 18.96 -12.86 5.49
CA ILE A 386 20.10 -11.97 5.76
C ILE A 386 20.60 -11.35 4.46
N ILE A 387 20.85 -12.15 3.44
CA ILE A 387 21.33 -11.67 2.14
C ILE A 387 20.35 -10.64 1.55
N ILE A 388 19.05 -10.96 1.52
CA ILE A 388 18.05 -10.07 0.94
C ILE A 388 17.93 -8.77 1.72
N ILE A 389 17.84 -8.84 3.05
CA ILE A 389 17.71 -7.67 3.91
C ILE A 389 18.94 -6.76 3.76
N VAL A 390 20.14 -7.33 3.77
CA VAL A 390 21.40 -6.57 3.64
C VAL A 390 21.51 -5.97 2.24
N CYS A 391 21.37 -6.77 1.18
CA CYS A 391 21.48 -6.27 -0.21
C CYS A 391 20.42 -5.20 -0.53
N ALA A 392 19.17 -5.45 -0.14
CA ALA A 392 18.10 -4.47 -0.34
C ALA A 392 18.39 -3.18 0.41
N THR A 393 18.90 -3.24 1.65
CA THR A 393 19.24 -2.05 2.45
C THR A 393 20.42 -1.30 1.86
N VAL A 394 21.46 -1.99 1.42
CA VAL A 394 22.64 -1.38 0.76
C VAL A 394 22.24 -0.61 -0.50
N LEU A 395 21.29 -1.14 -1.28
CA LEU A 395 20.78 -0.48 -2.49
C LEU A 395 19.75 0.62 -2.16
N TRP A 396 18.98 0.45 -1.09
CA TRP A 396 18.00 1.43 -0.61
C TRP A 396 18.65 2.69 -0.05
N LEU A 397 19.71 2.55 0.76
CA LEU A 397 20.37 3.67 1.45
C LEU A 397 20.82 4.80 0.52
N PRO A 398 21.58 4.59 -0.57
CA PRO A 398 21.98 5.66 -1.46
C PRO A 398 20.78 6.34 -2.15
N CYS A 399 19.76 5.57 -2.55
CA CYS A 399 18.56 6.15 -3.13
C CYS A 399 17.84 7.06 -2.13
N TYR A 400 17.68 6.59 -0.89
CA TYR A 400 17.05 7.39 0.17
C TYR A 400 17.87 8.61 0.55
N GLY A 401 19.20 8.49 0.60
CA GLY A 401 20.13 9.58 0.83
C GLY A 401 20.05 10.66 -0.25
N ILE A 402 19.99 10.28 -1.52
CA ILE A 402 19.78 11.20 -2.64
C ILE A 402 18.44 11.93 -2.51
N ALA A 403 17.38 11.22 -2.15
CA ALA A 403 16.08 11.84 -1.91
C ALA A 403 16.14 12.85 -0.75
N LEU A 404 16.75 12.50 0.36
CA LEU A 404 16.89 13.37 1.52
C LEU A 404 17.71 14.63 1.22
N ALA A 405 18.78 14.51 0.43
CA ALA A 405 19.63 15.65 0.03
C ALA A 405 18.92 16.64 -0.92
N ASN A 406 18.00 16.17 -1.77
CA ASN A 406 17.37 16.99 -2.80
C ASN A 406 15.94 17.44 -2.46
N VAL A 407 15.28 16.85 -1.47
CA VAL A 407 13.87 17.12 -1.14
C VAL A 407 13.58 18.58 -0.85
N SER A 408 14.51 19.29 -0.21
CA SER A 408 14.36 20.72 0.09
C SER A 408 14.21 21.55 -1.17
N SER A 409 15.08 21.34 -2.14
CA SER A 409 15.07 22.04 -3.43
C SER A 409 13.80 21.72 -4.22
N ASP A 410 13.39 20.43 -4.28
CA ASP A 410 12.21 20.01 -5.02
C ASP A 410 10.90 20.53 -4.40
N VAL A 411 10.83 20.64 -3.05
CA VAL A 411 9.69 21.27 -2.35
C VAL A 411 9.62 22.76 -2.66
N GLU A 412 10.76 23.47 -2.61
CA GLU A 412 10.80 24.91 -2.92
C GLU A 412 10.42 25.17 -4.38
N GLN A 413 10.93 24.38 -5.31
CA GLN A 413 10.60 24.50 -6.73
C GLN A 413 9.11 24.26 -6.98
N THR A 414 8.51 23.23 -6.34
CA THR A 414 7.07 22.95 -6.48
C THR A 414 6.23 24.11 -5.95
N ARG A 415 6.62 24.68 -4.80
CA ARG A 415 5.92 25.83 -4.20
C ARG A 415 6.06 27.09 -5.04
N ALA A 416 7.27 27.37 -5.55
CA ALA A 416 7.51 28.51 -6.42
C ALA A 416 6.67 28.40 -7.71
N GLU A 417 6.61 27.21 -8.32
CA GLU A 417 5.78 26.95 -9.48
C GLU A 417 4.28 27.10 -9.20
N LEU A 418 3.81 26.65 -8.04
CA LEU A 418 2.43 26.87 -7.61
C LEU A 418 2.14 28.36 -7.36
N LEU A 419 3.05 29.10 -6.72
CA LEU A 419 2.87 30.54 -6.44
C LEU A 419 2.88 31.38 -7.73
N SER A 420 3.79 31.10 -8.68
CA SER A 420 3.83 31.82 -9.97
C SER A 420 2.53 31.68 -10.75
N ARG A 421 1.82 30.57 -10.59
CA ARG A 421 0.48 30.39 -11.21
C ARG A 421 -0.59 31.24 -10.51
N LYS A 422 -0.37 31.65 -9.25
CA LYS A 422 -1.31 32.54 -8.52
C LYS A 422 -1.23 33.98 -9.03
N ASP A 423 -0.03 34.44 -9.38
CA ASP A 423 0.21 35.84 -9.82
C ASP A 423 -0.30 36.10 -11.24
N HIS A 424 -0.67 35.08 -11.99
CA HIS A 424 -1.29 35.16 -13.30
C HIS A 424 -2.84 35.15 -13.27
N TYR A 425 -3.45 35.31 -12.08
CA TYR A 425 -4.89 35.33 -11.82
C TYR A 425 -5.29 36.51 -10.89
#